data_f151dbcfdce3d88e75969abeb307b69d
#
_entry.id   f151dbcfdce3d88e75969abeb307b69d
#
_cell.length_a   1.000
_cell.length_b   1.000
_cell.length_c   1.000
_cell.angle_alpha   90.00
_cell.angle_beta   90.00
_cell.angle_gamma   90.00
#
_symmetry.space_group_name_H-M   'P 1'
#
loop_
_entity.id
_entity.type
_entity.pdbx_description
1 polymer ?
#
loop_
_entity_poly.entity_id
_entity_poly.type
_entity_poly.pdbx_seq_one_letter_code
_entity_poly.pdbx_strand_id
1 'polypeptide(L)'
;HSYLKHQHFNYCRDMKEYYPDISKCIEEIINDGNKEIILLGHSTGGLLASLYASEGYLKDKISKVILNSPFLKFNTSLFKRTIMIPLAGLASKLYPYAKKRNEISPFYGESIYIGLRGEWDFDTSLKPLGNSPLYFAWLQAIAKAHRKIQKGLNIDVPVLVLSSDHSLHPKRWTDEIKRSDIVLNVKHIRKLSPDLGPCATYISIKNGIHDLFLSEKKVRENALEAISEWLQKQDICSEQTSSE
;
A
#
# COMPACT_ATOMS: atom_id res chain seq x y z
N HIS A 1 4.72 15.09 -6.51
CA HIS A 1 4.78 16.16 -7.51
C HIS A 1 3.66 16.08 -8.57
N SER A 2 2.89 14.99 -8.64
CA SER A 2 1.75 14.82 -9.57
C SER A 2 0.44 15.47 -9.09
N TYR A 3 0.46 16.13 -7.95
CA TYR A 3 -0.69 16.85 -7.41
C TYR A 3 -0.88 18.20 -8.10
N LEU A 4 -2.08 18.46 -8.60
CA LEU A 4 -2.46 19.73 -9.22
C LEU A 4 -3.17 20.66 -8.21
N LYS A 5 -2.95 21.99 -8.34
CA LYS A 5 -3.48 22.99 -7.39
C LYS A 5 -4.99 22.95 -7.17
N HIS A 6 -5.76 22.52 -8.17
CA HIS A 6 -7.22 22.41 -8.08
C HIS A 6 -7.70 21.07 -7.51
N GLN A 7 -6.81 20.09 -7.30
CA GLN A 7 -7.17 18.80 -6.75
C GLN A 7 -7.21 18.83 -5.22
N HIS A 8 -8.12 18.06 -4.65
CA HIS A 8 -8.17 17.84 -3.21
C HIS A 8 -7.27 16.67 -2.84
N PHE A 9 -6.21 16.94 -2.08
CA PHE A 9 -5.28 15.91 -1.61
C PHE A 9 -6.01 14.81 -0.82
N ASN A 10 -5.73 13.54 -1.13
CA ASN A 10 -6.40 12.36 -0.56
C ASN A 10 -7.92 12.33 -0.80
N TYR A 11 -8.39 12.80 -1.96
CA TYR A 11 -9.79 12.69 -2.36
C TYR A 11 -9.95 11.79 -3.58
N CYS A 12 -10.82 10.79 -3.49
CA CYS A 12 -11.38 10.07 -4.62
C CYS A 12 -12.74 9.47 -4.21
N ARG A 13 -13.59 9.14 -5.17
CA ARG A 13 -14.87 8.46 -4.96
C ARG A 13 -14.79 6.96 -5.26
N ASP A 14 -13.83 6.57 -6.09
CA ASP A 14 -13.50 5.19 -6.42
C ASP A 14 -11.99 5.07 -6.64
N MET A 15 -11.39 3.94 -6.23
CA MET A 15 -9.98 3.67 -6.48
C MET A 15 -9.64 3.58 -7.97
N LYS A 16 -10.62 3.32 -8.82
CA LYS A 16 -10.46 3.31 -10.27
C LYS A 16 -10.13 4.68 -10.87
N GLU A 17 -10.39 5.78 -10.14
CA GLU A 17 -10.04 7.13 -10.61
C GLU A 17 -8.52 7.31 -10.77
N TYR A 18 -7.70 6.45 -10.14
CA TYR A 18 -6.24 6.42 -10.31
C TYR A 18 -5.76 5.54 -11.48
N TYR A 19 -6.64 4.71 -12.09
CA TYR A 19 -6.22 3.77 -13.12
C TYR A 19 -5.69 4.45 -14.39
N PRO A 20 -6.28 5.56 -14.87
CA PRO A 20 -5.73 6.27 -16.03
C PRO A 20 -4.27 6.72 -15.82
N ASP A 21 -3.92 7.20 -14.61
CA ASP A 21 -2.56 7.64 -14.31
C ASP A 21 -1.58 6.45 -14.34
N ILE A 22 -1.96 5.30 -13.77
CA ILE A 22 -1.16 4.09 -13.79
C ILE A 22 -1.00 3.58 -15.24
N SER A 23 -2.10 3.54 -16.01
CA SER A 23 -2.06 3.13 -17.41
C SER A 23 -1.13 4.02 -18.22
N LYS A 24 -1.20 5.34 -18.02
CA LYS A 24 -0.33 6.28 -18.70
C LYS A 24 1.15 6.04 -18.39
N CYS A 25 1.49 5.80 -17.12
CA CYS A 25 2.86 5.44 -16.74
C CYS A 25 3.31 4.13 -17.41
N ILE A 26 2.45 3.10 -17.45
CA ILE A 26 2.74 1.83 -18.10
C ILE A 26 2.98 2.03 -19.61
N GLU A 27 2.13 2.82 -20.29
CA GLU A 27 2.30 3.16 -21.71
C GLU A 27 3.64 3.84 -21.99
N GLU A 28 4.03 4.83 -21.19
CA GLU A 28 5.32 5.51 -21.32
C GLU A 28 6.50 4.52 -21.15
N ILE A 29 6.45 3.65 -20.13
CA ILE A 29 7.48 2.65 -19.88
C ILE A 29 7.60 1.67 -21.07
N ILE A 30 6.47 1.25 -21.68
CA ILE A 30 6.46 0.38 -22.85
C ILE A 30 7.03 1.12 -24.07
N ASN A 31 6.65 2.38 -24.28
CA ASN A 31 7.14 3.20 -25.39
C ASN A 31 8.65 3.44 -25.31
N ASP A 32 9.22 3.47 -24.10
CA ASP A 32 10.66 3.51 -23.85
C ASP A 32 11.39 2.18 -24.16
N GLY A 33 10.65 1.16 -24.64
CA GLY A 33 11.21 -0.13 -25.08
C GLY A 33 11.30 -1.19 -23.98
N ASN A 34 10.75 -0.94 -22.78
CA ASN A 34 10.74 -1.93 -21.70
C ASN A 34 9.71 -3.04 -22.00
N LYS A 35 10.13 -4.28 -21.81
CA LYS A 35 9.31 -5.47 -22.09
C LYS A 35 8.67 -6.06 -20.84
N GLU A 36 9.25 -5.82 -19.68
CA GLU A 36 8.79 -6.34 -18.39
C GLU A 36 8.42 -5.19 -17.46
N ILE A 37 7.27 -5.27 -16.84
CA ILE A 37 6.77 -4.27 -15.89
C ILE A 37 6.48 -4.94 -14.56
N ILE A 38 7.19 -4.49 -13.52
CA ILE A 38 6.95 -4.87 -12.14
C ILE A 38 6.23 -3.73 -11.45
N LEU A 39 5.03 -3.99 -10.95
CA LEU A 39 4.24 -2.97 -10.25
C LEU A 39 4.54 -3.02 -8.75
N LEU A 40 5.19 -1.97 -8.21
CA LEU A 40 5.46 -1.86 -6.78
C LEU A 40 4.52 -0.87 -6.11
N GLY A 41 3.90 -1.27 -5.00
CA GLY A 41 2.99 -0.42 -4.24
C GLY A 41 3.23 -0.47 -2.73
N HIS A 42 3.19 0.70 -2.06
CA HIS A 42 3.28 0.81 -0.60
C HIS A 42 1.96 1.27 0.00
N SER A 43 1.55 0.67 1.11
CA SER A 43 0.38 1.07 1.91
C SER A 43 -0.91 1.19 1.06
N THR A 44 -1.51 2.37 0.93
CA THR A 44 -2.65 2.63 0.03
C THR A 44 -2.26 2.42 -1.44
N GLY A 45 -1.02 2.71 -1.83
CA GLY A 45 -0.47 2.38 -3.14
C GLY A 45 -0.41 0.86 -3.37
N GLY A 46 -0.15 0.07 -2.33
CA GLY A 46 -0.21 -1.40 -2.39
C GLY A 46 -1.64 -1.92 -2.59
N LEU A 47 -2.64 -1.31 -1.95
CA LEU A 47 -4.04 -1.58 -2.24
C LEU A 47 -4.38 -1.27 -3.71
N LEU A 48 -3.96 -0.10 -4.19
CA LEU A 48 -4.22 0.34 -5.56
C LEU A 48 -3.53 -0.57 -6.59
N ALA A 49 -2.26 -0.93 -6.36
CA ALA A 49 -1.50 -1.84 -7.21
C ALA A 49 -2.18 -3.23 -7.30
N SER A 50 -2.66 -3.77 -6.17
CA SER A 50 -3.41 -5.03 -6.14
C SER A 50 -4.68 -4.98 -6.99
N LEU A 51 -5.47 -3.90 -6.86
CA LEU A 51 -6.69 -3.73 -7.64
C LEU A 51 -6.37 -3.56 -9.13
N TYR A 52 -5.35 -2.76 -9.46
CA TYR A 52 -4.97 -2.52 -10.85
C TYR A 52 -4.45 -3.81 -11.52
N ALA A 53 -3.63 -4.60 -10.84
CA ALA A 53 -3.16 -5.89 -11.35
C ALA A 53 -4.29 -6.90 -11.58
N SER A 54 -5.42 -6.78 -10.86
CA SER A 54 -6.60 -7.63 -11.06
C SER A 54 -7.51 -7.15 -12.18
N GLU A 55 -7.76 -5.84 -12.29
CA GLU A 55 -8.82 -5.29 -13.15
C GLU A 55 -8.41 -4.03 -13.95
N GLY A 56 -7.14 -3.64 -13.94
CA GLY A 56 -6.63 -2.47 -14.66
C GLY A 56 -6.64 -2.64 -16.18
N TYR A 57 -6.64 -1.52 -16.91
CA TYR A 57 -6.71 -1.51 -18.38
C TYR A 57 -5.52 -2.20 -19.06
N LEU A 58 -4.35 -2.11 -18.44
CA LEU A 58 -3.10 -2.71 -18.95
C LEU A 58 -2.55 -3.77 -17.98
N LYS A 59 -3.42 -4.45 -17.23
CA LYS A 59 -3.03 -5.50 -16.29
C LYS A 59 -2.19 -6.60 -16.96
N ASP A 60 -2.51 -6.94 -18.21
CA ASP A 60 -1.83 -7.98 -18.99
C ASP A 60 -0.39 -7.59 -19.40
N LYS A 61 0.01 -6.34 -19.15
CA LYS A 61 1.39 -5.86 -19.32
C LYS A 61 2.22 -5.96 -18.06
N ILE A 62 1.61 -6.29 -16.93
CA ILE A 62 2.30 -6.45 -15.65
C ILE A 62 2.78 -7.89 -15.56
N SER A 63 4.08 -8.07 -15.30
CA SER A 63 4.70 -9.38 -15.13
C SER A 63 4.70 -9.85 -13.66
N LYS A 64 4.89 -8.92 -12.73
CA LYS A 64 4.97 -9.22 -11.29
C LYS A 64 4.44 -8.05 -10.46
N VAL A 65 4.00 -8.32 -9.23
CA VAL A 65 3.54 -7.30 -8.27
C VAL A 65 4.31 -7.42 -6.96
N ILE A 66 4.80 -6.30 -6.43
CA ILE A 66 5.48 -6.22 -5.14
C ILE A 66 4.74 -5.25 -4.24
N LEU A 67 4.32 -5.72 -3.06
CA LEU A 67 3.49 -4.96 -2.12
C LEU A 67 4.23 -4.79 -0.79
N ASN A 68 4.61 -3.54 -0.50
CA ASN A 68 5.23 -3.15 0.76
C ASN A 68 4.14 -2.68 1.73
N SER A 69 3.86 -3.46 2.77
CA SER A 69 2.85 -3.19 3.80
C SER A 69 1.50 -2.71 3.22
N PRO A 70 0.86 -3.48 2.33
CA PRO A 70 -0.34 -3.03 1.63
C PRO A 70 -1.52 -2.81 2.58
N PHE A 71 -2.33 -1.77 2.33
CA PHE A 71 -3.51 -1.44 3.12
C PHE A 71 -4.71 -2.30 2.75
N LEU A 72 -4.67 -3.59 3.11
CA LEU A 72 -5.71 -4.57 2.73
C LEU A 72 -6.96 -4.54 3.63
N LYS A 73 -6.87 -3.92 4.81
CA LYS A 73 -7.98 -3.83 5.75
C LYS A 73 -7.81 -2.66 6.72
N PHE A 74 -8.91 -2.00 7.09
CA PHE A 74 -8.88 -0.97 8.12
C PHE A 74 -8.41 -1.53 9.47
N ASN A 75 -7.45 -0.83 10.07
CA ASN A 75 -6.99 -1.08 11.44
C ASN A 75 -7.89 -0.33 12.43
N THR A 76 -9.15 -0.75 12.54
CA THR A 76 -10.16 -0.12 13.39
C THR A 76 -11.18 -1.15 13.88
N SER A 77 -11.99 -0.78 14.88
CA SER A 77 -13.00 -1.68 15.44
C SER A 77 -14.04 -2.15 14.41
N LEU A 78 -14.63 -3.31 14.66
CA LEU A 78 -15.68 -3.86 13.79
C LEU A 78 -16.84 -2.86 13.63
N PHE A 79 -17.29 -2.24 14.70
CA PHE A 79 -18.37 -1.23 14.69
C PHE A 79 -18.05 -0.05 13.75
N LYS A 80 -16.85 0.54 13.85
CA LYS A 80 -16.44 1.62 12.95
C LYS A 80 -16.46 1.16 11.50
N ARG A 81 -15.98 -0.04 11.23
CA ARG A 81 -15.86 -0.60 9.88
C ARG A 81 -17.20 -0.97 9.26
N THR A 82 -18.14 -1.53 10.03
CA THR A 82 -19.43 -2.04 9.52
C THR A 82 -20.55 -1.01 9.56
N ILE A 83 -20.47 0.00 10.39
CA ILE A 83 -21.52 1.01 10.58
C ILE A 83 -21.02 2.41 10.23
N MET A 84 -19.97 2.89 10.89
CA MET A 84 -19.55 4.30 10.76
C MET A 84 -19.01 4.63 9.35
N ILE A 85 -18.20 3.76 8.75
CA ILE A 85 -17.65 3.98 7.41
C ILE A 85 -18.74 3.96 6.34
N PRO A 86 -19.68 3.00 6.30
CA PRO A 86 -20.84 3.05 5.38
C PRO A 86 -21.71 4.30 5.54
N LEU A 87 -21.97 4.74 6.80
CA LEU A 87 -22.72 5.98 7.05
C LEU A 87 -21.97 7.21 6.54
N ALA A 88 -20.66 7.30 6.78
CA ALA A 88 -19.83 8.36 6.21
C ALA A 88 -19.86 8.34 4.66
N GLY A 89 -19.85 7.15 4.06
CA GLY A 89 -20.00 6.98 2.62
C GLY A 89 -21.36 7.44 2.08
N LEU A 90 -22.43 7.23 2.82
CA LEU A 90 -23.76 7.75 2.47
C LEU A 90 -23.77 9.29 2.57
N ALA A 91 -23.24 9.84 3.66
CA ALA A 91 -23.13 11.29 3.84
C ALA A 91 -22.28 11.95 2.74
N SER A 92 -21.25 11.27 2.22
CA SER A 92 -20.41 11.80 1.14
C SER A 92 -21.14 11.97 -0.20
N LYS A 93 -22.28 11.30 -0.41
CA LYS A 93 -23.10 11.50 -1.61
C LYS A 93 -23.80 12.88 -1.59
N LEU A 94 -24.19 13.34 -0.42
CA LEU A 94 -24.82 14.67 -0.23
C LEU A 94 -23.77 15.76 -0.04
N TYR A 95 -22.69 15.43 0.65
CA TYR A 95 -21.58 16.33 0.99
C TYR A 95 -20.25 15.74 0.48
N PRO A 96 -19.92 15.88 -0.82
CA PRO A 96 -18.78 15.20 -1.44
C PRO A 96 -17.44 15.50 -0.75
N TYR A 97 -17.25 16.69 -0.26
CA TYR A 97 -16.04 17.17 0.38
C TYR A 97 -16.07 17.10 1.90
N ALA A 98 -17.08 16.43 2.48
CA ALA A 98 -17.10 16.18 3.92
C ALA A 98 -15.86 15.41 4.34
N LYS A 99 -15.17 15.91 5.36
CA LYS A 99 -13.89 15.40 5.84
C LYS A 99 -13.79 15.48 7.35
N LYS A 100 -12.98 14.63 7.91
CA LYS A 100 -12.52 14.74 9.28
C LYS A 100 -11.00 14.87 9.33
N ARG A 101 -10.46 15.28 10.47
CA ARG A 101 -9.03 15.21 10.73
C ARG A 101 -8.60 13.74 10.79
N ASN A 102 -7.50 13.40 10.13
CA ASN A 102 -6.92 12.07 10.25
C ASN A 102 -6.21 11.97 11.62
N GLU A 103 -6.47 10.89 12.33
CA GLU A 103 -5.91 10.61 13.66
C GLU A 103 -4.75 9.60 13.56
N ILE A 104 -3.96 9.63 12.46
CA ILE A 104 -2.74 8.83 12.40
C ILE A 104 -1.79 9.34 13.49
N SER A 105 -1.18 8.41 14.22
CA SER A 105 -0.20 8.74 15.24
C SER A 105 0.93 9.59 14.65
N PRO A 106 1.29 10.72 15.25
CA PRO A 106 2.41 11.54 14.80
C PRO A 106 3.74 10.78 14.89
N PHE A 107 3.81 9.75 15.72
CA PHE A 107 5.02 8.97 15.97
C PHE A 107 5.57 8.29 14.71
N TYR A 108 4.73 7.98 13.70
CA TYR A 108 5.23 7.45 12.44
C TYR A 108 6.09 8.50 11.70
N GLY A 109 5.59 9.72 11.53
CA GLY A 109 6.36 10.81 10.95
C GLY A 109 7.63 11.12 11.74
N GLU A 110 7.52 11.13 13.09
CA GLU A 110 8.66 11.34 13.99
C GLU A 110 9.72 10.24 13.85
N SER A 111 9.33 8.99 13.63
CA SER A 111 10.26 7.86 13.54
C SER A 111 11.09 7.81 12.26
N ILE A 112 10.65 8.52 11.20
CA ILE A 112 11.35 8.50 9.90
C ILE A 112 12.08 9.81 9.59
N TYR A 113 11.61 10.98 10.09
CA TYR A 113 12.18 12.28 9.75
C TYR A 113 13.43 12.61 10.56
N ILE A 114 14.53 12.98 9.88
CA ILE A 114 15.84 13.27 10.51
C ILE A 114 15.77 14.47 11.46
N GLY A 115 14.91 15.45 11.19
CA GLY A 115 14.70 16.61 12.07
C GLY A 115 14.07 16.26 13.42
N LEU A 116 13.64 15.00 13.63
CA LEU A 116 13.09 14.49 14.89
C LEU A 116 13.84 13.25 15.37
N ARG A 117 13.38 12.04 15.06
CA ARG A 117 13.93 10.79 15.62
C ARG A 117 14.33 9.77 14.55
N GLY A 118 14.14 10.11 13.27
CA GLY A 118 14.40 9.24 12.12
C GLY A 118 15.76 9.52 11.47
N GLU A 119 15.95 8.91 10.30
CA GLU A 119 17.19 8.96 9.52
C GLU A 119 17.00 9.63 8.16
N TRP A 120 15.74 9.95 7.76
CA TRP A 120 15.42 10.38 6.41
C TRP A 120 15.19 11.88 6.34
N ASP A 121 15.88 12.54 5.41
CA ASP A 121 15.64 13.93 5.05
C ASP A 121 14.67 13.99 3.88
N PHE A 122 13.58 14.74 4.05
CA PHE A 122 12.57 14.95 3.01
C PHE A 122 11.79 16.23 3.26
N ASP A 123 11.23 16.78 2.19
CA ASP A 123 10.39 17.98 2.26
C ASP A 123 9.05 17.70 2.96
N THR A 124 8.90 18.23 4.17
CA THR A 124 7.69 18.07 4.98
C THR A 124 6.47 18.82 4.41
N SER A 125 6.64 19.74 3.46
CA SER A 125 5.53 20.34 2.73
C SER A 125 4.89 19.37 1.73
N LEU A 126 5.68 18.46 1.17
CA LEU A 126 5.24 17.40 0.24
C LEU A 126 4.80 16.14 0.98
N LYS A 127 5.45 15.81 2.10
CA LYS A 127 5.09 14.68 2.97
C LYS A 127 4.90 15.17 4.41
N PRO A 128 3.72 15.72 4.74
CA PRO A 128 3.44 16.18 6.10
C PRO A 128 3.60 15.04 7.13
N LEU A 129 4.20 15.36 8.29
CA LEU A 129 4.45 14.39 9.36
C LEU A 129 3.16 13.90 10.05
N GLY A 130 2.04 14.54 9.81
CA GLY A 130 0.74 14.14 10.32
C GLY A 130 -0.41 14.97 9.73
N ASN A 131 -1.64 14.56 10.07
CA ASN A 131 -2.86 15.36 9.88
C ASN A 131 -3.28 15.71 8.43
N SER A 132 -3.13 14.78 7.50
CA SER A 132 -3.79 14.90 6.20
C SER A 132 -5.32 14.84 6.35
N PRO A 133 -6.10 15.58 5.55
CA PRO A 133 -7.56 15.47 5.58
C PRO A 133 -8.00 14.06 5.18
N LEU A 134 -9.02 13.55 5.86
CA LEU A 134 -9.62 12.25 5.58
C LEU A 134 -11.05 12.46 5.07
N TYR A 135 -11.23 12.43 3.76
CA TYR A 135 -12.52 12.59 3.12
C TYR A 135 -13.40 11.35 3.29
N PHE A 136 -14.70 11.55 3.52
CA PHE A 136 -15.65 10.44 3.65
C PHE A 136 -15.82 9.65 2.35
N ALA A 137 -15.73 10.34 1.19
CA ALA A 137 -15.71 9.69 -0.12
C ALA A 137 -14.52 8.72 -0.25
N TRP A 138 -13.30 9.15 0.15
CA TRP A 138 -12.12 8.31 0.15
C TRP A 138 -12.27 7.08 1.07
N LEU A 139 -12.80 7.27 2.30
CA LEU A 139 -13.08 6.15 3.19
C LEU A 139 -14.00 5.11 2.56
N GLN A 140 -15.03 5.57 1.83
CA GLN A 140 -15.94 4.68 1.11
C GLN A 140 -15.27 3.97 -0.05
N ALA A 141 -14.43 4.67 -0.82
CA ALA A 141 -13.65 4.08 -1.91
C ALA A 141 -12.74 2.95 -1.38
N ILE A 142 -12.00 3.20 -0.28
CA ILE A 142 -11.17 2.19 0.39
C ILE A 142 -12.03 1.03 0.92
N ALA A 143 -13.18 1.29 1.54
CA ALA A 143 -14.05 0.23 2.04
C ALA A 143 -14.58 -0.67 0.92
N LYS A 144 -14.88 -0.08 -0.25
CA LYS A 144 -15.26 -0.82 -1.46
C LYS A 144 -14.11 -1.69 -1.97
N ALA A 145 -12.90 -1.15 -2.00
CA ALA A 145 -11.69 -1.86 -2.36
C ALA A 145 -11.40 -3.04 -1.42
N HIS A 146 -11.47 -2.84 -0.11
CA HIS A 146 -11.28 -3.92 0.88
C HIS A 146 -12.30 -5.05 0.73
N ARG A 147 -13.56 -4.75 0.36
CA ARG A 147 -14.57 -5.79 0.08
C ARG A 147 -14.22 -6.61 -1.16
N LYS A 148 -13.58 -6.00 -2.18
CA LYS A 148 -13.10 -6.75 -3.35
C LYS A 148 -11.99 -7.71 -2.96
N ILE A 149 -10.99 -7.26 -2.20
CA ILE A 149 -9.90 -8.13 -1.71
C ILE A 149 -10.46 -9.33 -0.95
N GLN A 150 -11.40 -9.11 -0.02
CA GLN A 150 -12.01 -10.20 0.77
C GLN A 150 -12.81 -11.22 -0.07
N LYS A 151 -13.16 -10.90 -1.30
CA LYS A 151 -13.81 -11.82 -2.26
C LYS A 151 -12.81 -12.57 -3.14
N GLY A 152 -11.52 -12.23 -3.03
CA GLY A 152 -10.46 -12.69 -3.91
C GLY A 152 -10.30 -11.80 -5.14
N LEU A 153 -9.08 -11.40 -5.43
CA LEU A 153 -8.76 -10.58 -6.61
C LEU A 153 -8.40 -11.41 -7.83
N ASN A 154 -7.95 -12.67 -7.63
CA ASN A 154 -7.49 -13.57 -8.69
C ASN A 154 -6.47 -12.89 -9.62
N ILE A 155 -5.42 -12.31 -9.03
CA ILE A 155 -4.30 -11.78 -9.80
C ILE A 155 -3.52 -12.95 -10.39
N ASP A 156 -3.41 -12.99 -11.71
CA ASP A 156 -2.83 -14.13 -12.45
C ASP A 156 -1.30 -14.17 -12.41
N VAL A 157 -0.65 -13.03 -12.14
CA VAL A 157 0.82 -12.93 -12.07
C VAL A 157 1.34 -13.12 -10.65
N PRO A 158 2.63 -13.47 -10.48
CA PRO A 158 3.25 -13.58 -9.16
C PRO A 158 3.13 -12.29 -8.33
N VAL A 159 2.70 -12.43 -7.07
CA VAL A 159 2.55 -11.33 -6.11
C VAL A 159 3.42 -11.57 -4.90
N LEU A 160 4.33 -10.65 -4.61
CA LEU A 160 5.08 -10.62 -3.35
C LEU A 160 4.45 -9.63 -2.39
N VAL A 161 4.12 -10.08 -1.19
CA VAL A 161 3.63 -9.23 -0.10
C VAL A 161 4.64 -9.22 1.02
N LEU A 162 5.15 -8.04 1.37
CA LEU A 162 6.04 -7.86 2.52
C LEU A 162 5.35 -7.02 3.59
N SER A 163 5.61 -7.30 4.86
CA SER A 163 5.23 -6.44 5.98
C SER A 163 6.20 -6.59 7.15
N SER A 164 6.11 -5.70 8.12
CA SER A 164 6.74 -5.92 9.44
C SER A 164 6.30 -7.27 10.03
N ASP A 165 7.11 -7.82 10.94
CA ASP A 165 6.77 -9.03 11.70
C ASP A 165 5.72 -8.78 12.79
N HIS A 166 5.58 -7.54 13.28
CA HIS A 166 4.57 -7.20 14.28
C HIS A 166 4.05 -5.76 14.17
N SER A 167 2.93 -5.52 14.84
CA SER A 167 2.32 -4.19 14.94
C SER A 167 2.31 -3.69 16.36
N LEU A 168 2.46 -2.37 16.53
CA LEU A 168 2.36 -1.68 17.81
C LEU A 168 1.30 -0.58 17.75
N HIS A 169 0.59 -0.34 18.84
CA HIS A 169 -0.35 0.79 19.01
C HIS A 169 0.12 1.70 20.14
N PRO A 170 1.13 2.55 19.90
CA PRO A 170 1.78 3.31 20.95
C PRO A 170 0.88 4.46 21.44
N LYS A 171 0.79 4.62 22.77
CA LYS A 171 0.17 5.79 23.42
C LYS A 171 1.20 6.87 23.76
N ARG A 172 2.48 6.50 23.79
CA ARG A 172 3.64 7.37 24.04
C ARG A 172 4.81 6.88 23.21
N TRP A 173 5.82 7.71 23.03
CA TRP A 173 7.04 7.32 22.34
C TRP A 173 7.75 6.18 23.09
N THR A 174 8.20 5.18 22.33
CA THR A 174 9.11 4.10 22.76
C THR A 174 9.99 3.72 21.56
N ASP A 175 11.17 3.17 21.79
CA ASP A 175 12.09 2.76 20.71
C ASP A 175 11.54 1.61 19.86
N GLU A 176 10.58 0.87 20.39
CA GLU A 176 9.85 -0.19 19.67
C GLU A 176 9.08 0.35 18.43
N ILE A 177 8.77 1.64 18.43
CA ILE A 177 8.16 2.34 17.28
C ILE A 177 9.03 2.24 16.03
N LYS A 178 10.36 2.24 16.20
CA LYS A 178 11.33 2.11 15.09
C LYS A 178 11.50 0.67 14.59
N ARG A 179 10.79 -0.29 15.18
CA ARG A 179 10.93 -1.73 14.90
C ARG A 179 9.60 -2.43 14.66
N SER A 180 8.50 -1.67 14.52
CA SER A 180 7.15 -2.22 14.36
C SER A 180 6.30 -1.39 13.40
N ASP A 181 5.30 -2.02 12.80
CA ASP A 181 4.27 -1.27 12.06
C ASP A 181 3.27 -0.65 13.04
N ILE A 182 3.30 0.68 13.16
CA ILE A 182 2.37 1.44 14.03
C ILE A 182 1.18 2.04 13.25
N VAL A 183 1.07 1.74 11.97
CA VAL A 183 0.01 2.24 11.08
C VAL A 183 -1.02 1.16 10.77
N LEU A 184 -0.56 -0.02 10.36
CA LEU A 184 -1.41 -1.14 9.98
C LEU A 184 -1.31 -2.31 10.95
N ASN A 185 -2.25 -3.22 10.86
CA ASN A 185 -2.20 -4.50 11.57
C ASN A 185 -1.63 -5.57 10.63
N VAL A 186 -0.39 -5.99 10.86
CA VAL A 186 0.32 -6.98 10.04
C VAL A 186 -0.39 -8.34 9.99
N LYS A 187 -1.16 -8.70 11.03
CA LYS A 187 -1.98 -9.91 11.00
C LYS A 187 -3.07 -9.85 9.92
N HIS A 188 -3.60 -8.65 9.65
CA HIS A 188 -4.55 -8.47 8.54
C HIS A 188 -3.87 -8.62 7.19
N ILE A 189 -2.65 -8.07 7.02
CA ILE A 189 -1.88 -8.20 5.78
C ILE A 189 -1.60 -9.67 5.51
N ARG A 190 -0.99 -10.37 6.48
CA ARG A 190 -0.68 -11.81 6.37
C ARG A 190 -1.92 -12.65 6.05
N LYS A 191 -3.05 -12.38 6.73
CA LYS A 191 -4.29 -13.16 6.54
C LYS A 191 -4.89 -12.98 5.15
N LEU A 192 -4.80 -11.76 4.58
CA LEU A 192 -5.46 -11.41 3.31
C LEU A 192 -4.53 -11.54 2.10
N SER A 193 -3.24 -11.81 2.31
CA SER A 193 -2.29 -12.00 1.20
C SER A 193 -2.71 -13.14 0.24
N PRO A 194 -3.19 -14.31 0.71
CA PRO A 194 -3.66 -15.37 -0.19
C PRO A 194 -4.88 -14.96 -1.04
N ASP A 195 -5.69 -14.00 -0.58
CA ASP A 195 -6.88 -13.53 -1.31
C ASP A 195 -6.51 -12.67 -2.54
N LEU A 196 -5.23 -12.33 -2.72
CA LEU A 196 -4.76 -11.54 -3.87
C LEU A 196 -4.65 -12.38 -5.14
N GLY A 197 -4.26 -13.64 -5.03
CA GLY A 197 -4.14 -14.54 -6.17
C GLY A 197 -3.44 -15.86 -5.83
N PRO A 198 -3.48 -16.85 -6.74
CA PRO A 198 -2.93 -18.18 -6.48
C PRO A 198 -1.40 -18.21 -6.31
N CYS A 199 -0.70 -17.25 -6.91
CA CYS A 199 0.75 -17.10 -6.85
C CYS A 199 1.20 -16.02 -5.84
N ALA A 200 0.40 -15.74 -4.80
CA ALA A 200 0.74 -14.77 -3.77
C ALA A 200 1.68 -15.36 -2.72
N THR A 201 2.84 -14.74 -2.54
CA THR A 201 3.85 -15.07 -1.53
C THR A 201 3.88 -14.00 -0.45
N TYR A 202 3.88 -14.38 0.82
CA TYR A 202 4.00 -13.44 1.95
C TYR A 202 5.34 -13.63 2.67
N ILE A 203 6.07 -12.53 2.87
CA ILE A 203 7.32 -12.49 3.63
C ILE A 203 7.21 -11.47 4.76
N SER A 204 7.57 -11.91 5.97
CA SER A 204 7.62 -11.08 7.17
C SER A 204 9.04 -10.57 7.40
N ILE A 205 9.21 -9.26 7.53
CA ILE A 205 10.51 -8.62 7.76
C ILE A 205 10.64 -8.25 9.23
N LYS A 206 11.56 -8.91 9.91
CA LYS A 206 11.81 -8.70 11.35
C LYS A 206 12.25 -7.26 11.62
N ASN A 207 11.64 -6.63 12.63
CA ASN A 207 11.88 -5.25 13.04
C ASN A 207 11.57 -4.20 11.96
N GLY A 208 10.77 -4.52 10.95
CA GLY A 208 10.34 -3.56 9.94
C GLY A 208 9.39 -2.51 10.52
N ILE A 209 9.49 -1.26 10.05
CA ILE A 209 8.44 -0.26 10.27
C ILE A 209 7.37 -0.36 9.16
N HIS A 210 6.36 0.49 9.18
CA HIS A 210 5.28 0.48 8.19
C HIS A 210 5.79 0.55 6.74
N ASP A 211 6.71 1.45 6.43
CA ASP A 211 7.44 1.43 5.16
C ASP A 211 8.78 0.72 5.36
N LEU A 212 8.88 -0.52 4.88
CA LEU A 212 10.07 -1.36 5.07
C LEU A 212 11.33 -0.73 4.50
N PHE A 213 11.19 0.06 3.42
CA PHE A 213 12.32 0.73 2.78
C PHE A 213 12.81 1.96 3.55
N LEU A 214 12.02 2.45 4.50
CA LEU A 214 12.40 3.52 5.41
C LEU A 214 12.85 3.00 6.78
N SER A 215 12.89 1.70 6.99
CA SER A 215 13.42 1.07 8.21
C SER A 215 14.93 1.33 8.38
N GLU A 216 15.47 1.04 9.56
CA GLU A 216 16.93 1.03 9.83
C GLU A 216 17.69 0.27 8.73
N LYS A 217 18.89 0.69 8.40
CA LYS A 217 19.69 0.21 7.25
C LYS A 217 19.68 -1.31 7.09
N LYS A 218 20.01 -2.05 8.14
CA LYS A 218 20.05 -3.53 8.10
C LYS A 218 18.69 -4.16 7.79
N VAL A 219 17.61 -3.57 8.30
CA VAL A 219 16.25 -4.08 8.10
C VAL A 219 15.77 -3.84 6.67
N ARG A 220 16.04 -2.64 6.10
CA ARG A 220 15.71 -2.38 4.70
C ARG A 220 16.55 -3.20 3.72
N GLU A 221 17.84 -3.46 4.05
CA GLU A 221 18.70 -4.36 3.28
C GLU A 221 18.10 -5.78 3.24
N ASN A 222 17.65 -6.32 4.37
CA ASN A 222 16.97 -7.61 4.43
C ASN A 222 15.66 -7.62 3.59
N ALA A 223 14.91 -6.50 3.57
CA ALA A 223 13.71 -6.41 2.75
C ALA A 223 14.04 -6.39 1.24
N LEU A 224 15.08 -5.68 0.84
CA LEU A 224 15.55 -5.64 -0.55
C LEU A 224 16.14 -6.99 -0.99
N GLU A 225 16.88 -7.67 -0.11
CA GLU A 225 17.40 -9.01 -0.35
C GLU A 225 16.26 -10.03 -0.58
N ALA A 226 15.23 -10.00 0.30
CA ALA A 226 14.04 -10.84 0.13
C ALA A 226 13.32 -10.62 -1.21
N ILE A 227 13.26 -9.36 -1.68
CA ILE A 227 12.72 -9.04 -3.00
C ILE A 227 13.61 -9.64 -4.10
N SER A 228 14.93 -9.44 -4.02
CA SER A 228 15.89 -9.93 -5.01
C SER A 228 15.83 -11.45 -5.14
N GLU A 229 15.86 -12.16 -4.01
CA GLU A 229 15.74 -13.62 -4.00
C GLU A 229 14.40 -14.11 -4.58
N TRP A 230 13.31 -13.40 -4.26
CA TRP A 230 12.00 -13.76 -4.79
C TRP A 230 11.94 -13.54 -6.31
N LEU A 231 12.47 -12.42 -6.83
CA LEU A 231 12.53 -12.15 -8.27
C LEU A 231 13.33 -13.23 -9.01
N GLN A 232 14.53 -13.59 -8.52
CA GLN A 232 15.37 -14.64 -9.12
C GLN A 232 14.63 -15.98 -9.20
N LYS A 233 13.86 -16.35 -8.17
CA LYS A 233 13.06 -17.59 -8.17
C LYS A 233 11.95 -17.56 -9.23
N GLN A 234 11.31 -16.40 -9.45
CA GLN A 234 10.27 -16.27 -10.49
C GLN A 234 10.86 -16.40 -11.91
N ASP A 235 12.04 -15.84 -12.14
CA ASP A 235 12.70 -15.89 -13.46
C ASP A 235 13.10 -17.33 -13.82
N ILE A 236 13.65 -18.10 -12.88
CA ILE A 236 13.98 -19.53 -13.09
C ILE A 236 12.72 -20.35 -13.43
N CYS A 237 11.60 -20.09 -12.74
CA CYS A 237 10.35 -20.80 -13.03
C CYS A 237 9.80 -20.47 -14.43
N SER A 238 9.93 -19.23 -14.88
CA SER A 238 9.45 -18.81 -16.21
C SER A 238 10.28 -19.40 -17.35
N GLU A 239 11.60 -19.55 -17.18
CA GLU A 239 12.48 -20.17 -18.17
C GLU A 239 12.19 -21.68 -18.34
N GLN A 240 11.87 -22.38 -17.27
CA GLN A 240 11.54 -23.81 -17.31
C GLN A 240 10.22 -24.10 -18.04
N THR A 241 9.22 -23.22 -17.88
CA THR A 241 7.91 -23.35 -18.57
C THR A 241 7.98 -22.95 -20.05
N SER A 242 9.00 -22.20 -20.48
CA SER A 242 9.19 -21.78 -21.88
C SER A 242 10.01 -22.78 -22.69
N SER A 243 10.59 -23.81 -22.06
CA SER A 243 11.43 -24.85 -22.67
C SER A 243 10.70 -26.19 -22.85
N GLU A 244 9.44 -26.30 -22.44
CA GLU A 244 8.52 -27.39 -22.74
C GLU A 244 7.55 -27.02 -23.87
#